data_54d74d6ab03f1cf9cd5199975fa77b27
#
_entry.id   54d74d6ab03f1cf9cd5199975fa77b27
#
_cell.length_a   1.000
_cell.length_b   1.000
_cell.length_c   1.000
_cell.angle_alpha   90.00
_cell.angle_beta   90.00
_cell.angle_gamma   90.00
#
_symmetry.space_group_name_H-M   'P 1'
#
loop_
_entity.id
_entity.type
_entity.pdbx_description
1 polymer ?
#
loop_
_entity_poly.entity_id
_entity_poly.type
_entity_poly.pdbx_seq_one_letter_code
_entity_poly.pdbx_strand_id
1 'polypeptide(L)'
;MPTQSPGELDESYPLDMAAIRRFQDDGFIRLPNVLSAAVLADVTPEITRMVDEGNRLKNIPFEERTLYDQAFIQVMNLWTRSDRVREFAFSKRLARIAAELMGTRGVRMWHDQALYKEPSGSFTP
;
A
#
# COMPACT_ATOMS: atom_id res chain seq x y z
N MET A 1 -27.59 4.74 -12.78
CA MET A 1 -26.21 4.43 -12.34
C MET A 1 -26.04 2.92 -12.47
N PRO A 2 -25.14 2.45 -13.28
CA PRO A 2 -24.86 1.02 -13.26
C PRO A 2 -24.27 0.70 -11.90
N THR A 3 -24.90 -0.22 -11.19
CA THR A 3 -24.32 -0.90 -10.03
C THR A 3 -23.08 -1.61 -10.56
N GLN A 4 -21.91 -1.04 -10.31
CA GLN A 4 -20.67 -1.76 -10.55
C GLN A 4 -20.76 -3.02 -9.69
N SER A 5 -20.64 -4.17 -10.33
CA SER A 5 -20.41 -5.43 -9.62
C SER A 5 -19.31 -5.18 -8.59
N PRO A 6 -19.40 -5.79 -7.38
CA PRO A 6 -18.33 -5.67 -6.41
C PRO A 6 -17.02 -5.96 -7.15
N GLY A 7 -16.17 -4.94 -7.22
CA GLY A 7 -14.92 -5.05 -7.94
C GLY A 7 -13.97 -5.98 -7.19
N GLU A 8 -12.87 -6.35 -7.81
CA GLU A 8 -11.83 -7.21 -7.23
C GLU A 8 -11.44 -6.80 -5.80
N LEU A 9 -11.47 -5.50 -5.48
CA LEU A 9 -11.13 -4.97 -4.15
C LEU A 9 -12.10 -5.39 -3.05
N ASP A 10 -13.31 -5.80 -3.40
CA ASP A 10 -14.32 -6.31 -2.47
C ASP A 10 -14.32 -7.85 -2.36
N GLU A 11 -13.68 -8.52 -3.29
CA GLU A 11 -13.63 -9.98 -3.35
C GLU A 11 -12.52 -10.55 -2.46
N SER A 12 -12.77 -11.72 -1.89
CA SER A 12 -11.78 -12.41 -1.07
C SER A 12 -10.58 -12.88 -1.89
N TYR A 13 -9.39 -12.77 -1.33
CA TYR A 13 -8.21 -13.46 -1.80
C TYR A 13 -8.11 -14.82 -1.09
N PRO A 14 -7.88 -15.92 -1.82
CA PRO A 14 -7.78 -17.25 -1.21
C PRO A 14 -6.48 -17.38 -0.40
N LEU A 15 -6.61 -17.50 0.91
CA LEU A 15 -5.52 -17.85 1.81
C LEU A 15 -5.73 -19.27 2.33
N ASP A 16 -4.73 -20.14 2.19
CA ASP A 16 -4.75 -21.45 2.82
C ASP A 16 -4.14 -21.40 4.24
N MET A 17 -4.40 -22.45 5.00
CA MET A 17 -3.90 -22.55 6.37
C MET A 17 -2.38 -22.63 6.44
N ALA A 18 -1.71 -23.13 5.39
CA ALA A 18 -0.26 -23.18 5.34
C ALA A 18 0.35 -21.78 5.21
N ALA A 19 -0.26 -20.91 4.42
CA ALA A 19 0.15 -19.50 4.30
C ALA A 19 -0.01 -18.76 5.63
N ILE A 20 -1.15 -18.95 6.31
CA ILE A 20 -1.41 -18.33 7.61
C ILE A 20 -0.38 -18.76 8.65
N ARG A 21 -0.10 -20.08 8.76
CA ARG A 21 0.93 -20.59 9.68
C ARG A 21 2.30 -20.02 9.37
N ARG A 22 2.69 -19.98 8.09
CA ARG A 22 3.96 -19.44 7.65
C ARG A 22 4.13 -17.97 8.07
N PHE A 23 3.08 -17.16 7.90
CA PHE A 23 3.10 -15.78 8.38
C PHE A 23 3.26 -15.69 9.90
N GLN A 24 2.57 -16.54 10.66
CA GLN A 24 2.65 -16.56 12.12
C GLN A 24 4.03 -17.01 12.63
N ASP A 25 4.66 -17.94 11.93
CA ASP A 25 5.99 -18.45 12.28
C ASP A 25 7.11 -17.46 11.89
N ASP A 26 7.03 -16.88 10.69
CA ASP A 26 8.09 -16.06 10.10
C ASP A 26 7.92 -14.56 10.37
N GLY A 27 6.71 -14.10 10.67
CA GLY A 27 6.38 -12.69 10.84
C GLY A 27 6.18 -11.90 9.54
N PHE A 28 6.31 -12.54 8.39
CA PHE A 28 6.06 -11.97 7.07
C PHE A 28 5.62 -13.05 6.10
N ILE A 29 5.02 -12.61 4.97
CA ILE A 29 4.70 -13.51 3.87
C ILE A 29 4.64 -12.75 2.55
N ARG A 30 5.06 -13.39 1.48
CA ARG A 30 4.83 -12.94 0.11
C ARG A 30 3.62 -13.66 -0.47
N LEU A 31 2.62 -12.91 -0.87
CA LEU A 31 1.42 -13.42 -1.51
C LEU A 31 1.42 -13.01 -3.00
N PRO A 32 1.36 -13.97 -3.93
CA PRO A 32 1.32 -13.65 -5.35
C PRO A 32 -0.08 -13.22 -5.79
N ASN A 33 -0.15 -12.37 -6.81
CA ASN A 33 -1.39 -12.03 -7.51
C ASN A 33 -2.54 -11.54 -6.59
N VAL A 34 -2.20 -10.81 -5.54
CA VAL A 34 -3.21 -10.22 -4.64
C VAL A 34 -4.08 -9.20 -5.39
N LEU A 35 -3.47 -8.47 -6.31
CA LEU A 35 -4.11 -7.47 -7.14
C LEU A 35 -3.83 -7.76 -8.61
N SER A 36 -4.86 -7.61 -9.44
CA SER A 36 -4.71 -7.74 -10.89
C SER A 36 -3.92 -6.59 -11.51
N ALA A 37 -3.40 -6.82 -12.70
CA ALA A 37 -2.77 -5.76 -13.48
C ALA A 37 -3.73 -4.59 -13.76
N ALA A 38 -5.02 -4.85 -13.89
CA ALA A 38 -6.03 -3.82 -14.11
C ALA A 38 -6.17 -2.89 -12.90
N VAL A 39 -6.26 -3.43 -11.68
CA VAL A 39 -6.30 -2.64 -10.45
C VAL A 39 -5.03 -1.83 -10.27
N LEU A 40 -3.87 -2.43 -10.53
CA LEU A 40 -2.58 -1.74 -10.43
C LEU A 40 -2.47 -0.61 -11.46
N ALA A 41 -2.91 -0.83 -12.70
CA ALA A 41 -2.89 0.20 -13.75
C ALA A 41 -3.83 1.36 -13.43
N ASP A 42 -4.90 1.11 -12.69
CA ASP A 42 -5.86 2.14 -12.27
C ASP A 42 -5.34 2.99 -11.11
N VAL A 43 -4.79 2.38 -10.07
CA VAL A 43 -4.41 3.10 -8.84
C VAL A 43 -3.00 3.67 -8.86
N THR A 44 -2.06 3.02 -9.54
CA THR A 44 -0.63 3.41 -9.53
C THR A 44 -0.38 4.82 -10.07
N PRO A 45 -0.96 5.24 -11.22
CA PRO A 45 -0.77 6.60 -11.73
C PRO A 45 -1.25 7.67 -10.75
N GLU A 46 -2.36 7.42 -10.08
CA GLU A 46 -2.92 8.34 -9.08
C GLU A 46 -2.01 8.47 -7.86
N ILE A 47 -1.52 7.36 -7.32
CA ILE A 47 -0.57 7.38 -6.20
C ILE A 47 0.72 8.11 -6.60
N THR A 48 1.27 7.81 -7.77
CA THR A 48 2.50 8.46 -8.26
C THR A 48 2.32 9.95 -8.43
N ARG A 49 1.18 10.39 -8.99
CA ARG A 49 0.86 11.83 -9.09
C ARG A 49 0.82 12.49 -7.71
N MET A 50 0.18 11.85 -6.74
CA MET A 50 0.06 12.39 -5.38
C MET A 50 1.40 12.42 -4.65
N VAL A 51 2.26 11.44 -4.89
CA VAL A 51 3.63 11.44 -4.35
C VAL A 51 4.42 12.57 -4.96
N ASP A 52 4.33 12.79 -6.26
CA ASP A 52 5.01 13.88 -6.94
C ASP A 52 4.57 15.25 -6.41
N GLU A 53 3.28 15.46 -6.26
CA GLU A 53 2.71 16.70 -5.70
C GLU A 53 3.06 16.90 -4.21
N GLY A 54 3.06 15.84 -3.43
CA GLY A 54 3.33 15.86 -2.00
C GLY A 54 4.81 15.74 -1.61
N ASN A 55 5.70 15.59 -2.58
CA ASN A 55 7.13 15.44 -2.33
C ASN A 55 7.77 16.76 -1.84
N ARG A 56 7.94 16.85 -0.53
CA ARG A 56 8.60 18.00 0.13
C ARG A 56 10.11 18.09 -0.14
N LEU A 57 10.70 17.05 -0.71
CA LEU A 57 12.14 16.95 -0.94
C LEU A 57 12.59 17.44 -2.33
N LYS A 58 11.66 17.84 -3.20
CA LYS A 58 11.96 18.21 -4.60
C LYS A 58 13.08 19.25 -4.75
N ASN A 59 13.13 20.22 -3.85
CA ASN A 59 14.06 21.33 -3.91
C ASN A 59 15.17 21.23 -2.86
N ILE A 60 15.32 20.08 -2.20
CA ILE A 60 16.36 19.84 -1.20
C ILE A 60 17.41 18.92 -1.83
N PRO A 61 18.66 19.38 -2.01
CA PRO A 61 19.75 18.55 -2.48
C PRO A 61 19.89 17.28 -1.64
N PHE A 62 20.25 16.17 -2.25
CA PHE A 62 20.30 14.87 -1.58
C PHE A 62 21.20 14.89 -0.35
N GLU A 63 22.34 15.57 -0.45
CA GLU A 63 23.34 15.68 0.62
C GLU A 63 22.86 16.50 1.84
N GLU A 64 21.87 17.35 1.65
CA GLU A 64 21.28 18.18 2.72
C GLU A 64 20.09 17.50 3.42
N ARG A 65 19.67 16.34 2.92
CA ARG A 65 18.55 15.59 3.48
C ARG A 65 18.98 14.81 4.73
N THR A 66 18.04 14.60 5.65
CA THR A 66 18.23 13.65 6.76
C THR A 66 18.48 12.24 6.24
N LEU A 67 19.03 11.33 7.04
CA LEU A 67 19.22 9.93 6.65
C LEU A 67 17.91 9.26 6.19
N TYR A 68 16.81 9.57 6.88
CA TYR A 68 15.50 9.06 6.50
C TYR A 68 15.01 9.62 5.15
N ASP A 69 15.20 10.92 4.95
CA ASP A 69 14.82 11.59 3.70
C ASP A 69 15.71 11.18 2.51
N GLN A 70 16.91 10.70 2.76
CA GLN A 70 17.75 10.07 1.74
C GLN A 70 17.27 8.67 1.40
N ALA A 71 16.62 7.96 2.34
CA ALA A 71 16.10 6.63 2.12
C ALA A 71 14.78 6.64 1.35
N PHE A 72 13.87 7.59 1.66
CA PHE A 72 12.51 7.59 1.14
C PHE A 72 11.96 8.98 0.85
N ILE A 73 11.23 9.09 -0.26
CA ILE A 73 10.19 10.10 -0.44
C ILE A 73 8.93 9.54 0.21
N GLN A 74 8.44 10.18 1.25
CA GLN A 74 7.26 9.74 2.00
C GLN A 74 6.11 10.72 1.87
N VAL A 75 4.95 10.21 1.48
CA VAL A 75 3.69 10.96 1.48
C VAL A 75 2.66 10.15 2.23
N MET A 76 2.01 10.78 3.22
CA MET A 76 1.07 10.12 4.12
C MET A 76 -0.37 10.55 3.85
N ASN A 77 -1.30 9.67 4.23
CA ASN A 77 -2.74 9.93 4.22
C ASN A 77 -3.29 10.35 2.85
N LEU A 78 -2.86 9.66 1.80
CA LEU A 78 -3.32 9.90 0.44
C LEU A 78 -4.83 9.71 0.30
N TRP A 79 -5.39 8.76 1.05
CA TRP A 79 -6.81 8.42 1.08
C TRP A 79 -7.71 9.62 1.40
N THR A 80 -7.20 10.64 2.10
CA THR A 80 -7.97 11.83 2.46
C THR A 80 -8.20 12.79 1.30
N ARG A 81 -7.44 12.62 0.21
CA ARG A 81 -7.38 13.54 -0.93
C ARG A 81 -7.74 12.90 -2.27
N SER A 82 -7.96 11.59 -2.31
CA SER A 82 -8.33 10.85 -3.51
C SER A 82 -9.31 9.73 -3.18
N ASP A 83 -10.50 9.79 -3.76
CA ASP A 83 -11.50 8.72 -3.60
C ASP A 83 -10.99 7.39 -4.16
N ARG A 84 -10.24 7.42 -5.26
CA ARG A 84 -9.64 6.23 -5.87
C ARG A 84 -8.64 5.56 -4.93
N VAL A 85 -7.73 6.33 -4.33
CA VAL A 85 -6.80 5.80 -3.33
C VAL A 85 -7.54 5.35 -2.08
N ARG A 86 -8.61 6.03 -1.70
CA ARG A 86 -9.46 5.63 -0.58
C ARG A 86 -10.09 4.25 -0.81
N GLU A 87 -10.69 4.01 -1.96
CA GLU A 87 -11.24 2.69 -2.32
C GLU A 87 -10.17 1.59 -2.25
N PHE A 88 -8.98 1.87 -2.74
CA PHE A 88 -7.85 0.95 -2.67
C PHE A 88 -7.38 0.71 -1.23
N ALA A 89 -7.10 1.76 -0.47
CA ALA A 89 -6.58 1.67 0.89
C ALA A 89 -7.55 1.00 1.87
N PHE A 90 -8.87 1.21 1.66
CA PHE A 90 -9.93 0.59 2.47
C PHE A 90 -10.52 -0.68 1.84
N SER A 91 -9.82 -1.30 0.90
CA SER A 91 -10.34 -2.49 0.24
C SER A 91 -10.60 -3.61 1.24
N LYS A 92 -11.75 -4.27 1.10
CA LYS A 92 -12.10 -5.43 1.93
C LYS A 92 -11.15 -6.60 1.69
N ARG A 93 -10.66 -6.74 0.47
CA ARG A 93 -9.67 -7.76 0.08
C ARG A 93 -8.39 -7.65 0.92
N LEU A 94 -7.77 -6.47 0.97
CA LEU A 94 -6.55 -6.25 1.74
C LEU A 94 -6.79 -6.33 3.25
N ALA A 95 -7.88 -5.76 3.73
CA ALA A 95 -8.26 -5.83 5.14
C ALA A 95 -8.50 -7.27 5.61
N ARG A 96 -9.15 -8.10 4.78
CA ARG A 96 -9.40 -9.50 5.07
C ARG A 96 -8.11 -10.33 5.09
N ILE A 97 -7.21 -10.13 4.13
CA ILE A 97 -5.89 -10.78 4.12
C ILE A 97 -5.17 -10.48 5.46
N ALA A 98 -5.10 -9.22 5.85
CA ALA A 98 -4.46 -8.84 7.11
C ALA A 98 -5.13 -9.48 8.33
N ALA A 99 -6.45 -9.47 8.41
CA ALA A 99 -7.18 -10.08 9.52
C ALA A 99 -6.97 -11.61 9.60
N GLU A 100 -7.01 -12.31 8.47
CA GLU A 100 -6.80 -13.76 8.42
C GLU A 100 -5.36 -14.15 8.81
N LEU A 101 -4.36 -13.42 8.31
CA LEU A 101 -2.96 -13.68 8.67
C LEU A 101 -2.70 -13.45 10.16
N MET A 102 -3.29 -12.40 10.73
CA MET A 102 -3.13 -12.09 12.17
C MET A 102 -4.06 -12.91 13.08
N GLY A 103 -5.00 -13.66 12.54
CA GLY A 103 -5.97 -14.42 13.33
C GLY A 103 -6.95 -13.53 14.10
N THR A 104 -7.30 -12.37 13.57
CA THR A 104 -8.23 -11.42 14.19
C THR A 104 -9.55 -11.35 13.43
N ARG A 105 -10.60 -10.85 14.08
CA ARG A 105 -11.92 -10.69 13.45
C ARG A 105 -12.00 -9.50 12.49
N GLY A 106 -11.06 -8.61 12.53
CA GLY A 106 -11.00 -7.43 11.67
C GLY A 106 -9.78 -6.59 11.95
N VAL A 107 -9.56 -5.60 11.11
CA VAL A 107 -8.46 -4.64 11.21
C VAL A 107 -9.00 -3.22 11.11
N ARG A 108 -8.22 -2.27 11.60
CA ARG A 108 -8.46 -0.84 11.42
C ARG A 108 -7.25 -0.24 10.73
N MET A 109 -7.49 0.59 9.74
CA MET A 109 -6.42 1.36 9.13
C MET A 109 -5.98 2.47 10.09
N TRP A 110 -4.68 2.52 10.36
CA TRP A 110 -4.06 3.60 11.12
C TRP A 110 -3.78 4.80 10.21
N HIS A 111 -3.08 4.58 9.14
CA HIS A 111 -2.83 5.52 8.05
C HIS A 111 -2.43 4.75 6.79
N ASP A 112 -2.48 5.40 5.64
CA ASP A 112 -1.76 4.97 4.46
C ASP A 112 -0.50 5.80 4.28
N GLN A 113 0.46 5.24 3.58
CA GLN A 113 1.65 5.97 3.16
C GLN A 113 2.22 5.38 1.87
N ALA A 114 2.72 6.26 1.02
CA ALA A 114 3.53 5.88 -0.13
C ALA A 114 5.00 6.17 0.21
N LEU A 115 5.84 5.15 0.05
CA LEU A 115 7.28 5.24 0.24
C LEU A 115 7.95 4.96 -1.09
N TYR A 116 8.57 5.98 -1.67
CA TYR A 116 9.29 5.87 -2.93
C TYR A 116 10.79 5.98 -2.67
N LYS A 117 11.53 5.03 -3.19
CA LYS A 117 12.99 5.00 -3.09
C LYS A 117 13.60 5.46 -4.40
N GLU A 118 14.42 6.50 -4.34
CA GLU A 118 15.17 6.97 -5.51
C GLU A 118 16.33 6.02 -5.83
N PRO A 119 16.76 5.89 -7.12
CA PRO A 119 17.75 4.91 -7.55
C PRO A 119 19.09 4.99 -6.82
N SER A 120 19.51 6.18 -6.40
CA SER A 120 20.75 6.43 -5.62
C SER A 120 20.50 6.61 -4.13
N GLY A 121 19.33 6.21 -3.65
CA GLY A 121 18.93 6.39 -2.26
C GLY A 121 19.80 5.61 -1.27
N SER A 122 19.82 6.10 -0.04
CA SER A 122 20.53 5.51 1.08
C SER A 122 19.93 4.15 1.50
N PHE A 123 20.55 3.49 2.46
CA PHE A 123 20.01 2.27 3.07
C PHE A 123 18.61 2.51 3.65
N THR A 124 17.80 1.46 3.64
CA THR A 124 16.56 1.44 4.42
C THR A 124 16.93 1.35 5.89
N PRO A 125 16.59 2.36 6.71
CA PRO A 125 16.85 2.35 8.14
C PRO A 125 16.05 1.29 8.88
#